data_30bae05c9d1581aece55b75c4a5396ee
#
_entry.id   30bae05c9d1581aece55b75c4a5396ee
#
_cell.length_a   1.000
_cell.length_b   1.000
_cell.length_c   1.000
_cell.angle_alpha   90.00
_cell.angle_beta   90.00
_cell.angle_gamma   90.00
#
_symmetry.space_group_name_H-M   'P 1'
#
loop_
_entity.id
_entity.type
_entity.pdbx_description
1 polymer ?
#
loop_
_entity_poly.entity_id
_entity_poly.type
_entity_poly.pdbx_seq_one_letter_code
_entity_poly.pdbx_strand_id
1 'polypeptide(L)'
;MVGEEPTEPMPMNDLLRGTPYRDIRVPGEAAEGAQVRHALDLAARVGELMLRCGAGAPQVVGSVAAVAASAGVDVIEVDITLQSLLVQASSSSGRPHTVLRVVRRTRHDYARLAAVHELVEGLADGTIDSRDADRRLREIKRTPRRFSVLAVSVASAVLASSVAVMIGASAAAAVVTVAVVLAVTGVNRVHAGFDLPEFYGNAINALVATVLAGLAYAVATLAGSPLGEQDFAFIV
;
A
#
# COMPACT_ATOMS: atom_id res chain seq x y z
N MET A 1 -7.46 -0.37 39.74
CA MET A 1 -8.52 -0.40 38.72
C MET A 1 -8.55 0.99 38.11
N VAL A 2 -7.82 1.17 37.01
CA VAL A 2 -7.90 2.38 36.18
C VAL A 2 -9.15 2.16 35.32
N GLY A 3 -10.20 2.97 35.57
CA GLY A 3 -11.40 2.93 34.73
C GLY A 3 -11.01 3.39 33.31
N GLU A 4 -11.11 2.53 32.34
CA GLU A 4 -11.16 2.92 30.94
C GLU A 4 -12.43 3.74 30.76
N GLU A 5 -12.29 5.06 30.70
CA GLU A 5 -13.37 5.90 30.17
C GLU A 5 -13.64 5.43 28.73
N PRO A 6 -14.92 5.13 28.38
CA PRO A 6 -15.24 4.81 27.00
C PRO A 6 -14.84 6.00 26.13
N THR A 7 -13.94 5.77 25.19
CA THR A 7 -13.53 6.76 24.20
C THR A 7 -14.78 7.21 23.45
N GLU A 8 -15.20 8.47 23.65
CA GLU A 8 -16.35 9.01 22.90
C GLU A 8 -16.03 9.00 21.40
N PRO A 9 -16.98 8.57 20.58
CA PRO A 9 -16.78 8.54 19.12
C PRO A 9 -16.50 9.96 18.63
N MET A 10 -15.40 10.08 17.85
CA MET A 10 -14.94 11.37 17.34
C MET A 10 -15.89 11.88 16.24
N PRO A 11 -16.41 13.10 16.32
CA PRO A 11 -17.27 13.66 15.29
C PRO A 11 -16.52 13.78 13.95
N MET A 12 -17.25 13.60 12.85
CA MET A 12 -16.71 13.59 11.48
C MET A 12 -15.82 14.80 11.15
N ASN A 13 -16.22 15.98 11.61
CA ASN A 13 -15.46 17.21 11.39
C ASN A 13 -14.06 17.19 12.01
N ASP A 14 -13.87 16.47 13.13
CA ASP A 14 -12.58 16.35 13.77
C ASP A 14 -11.70 15.32 13.08
N LEU A 15 -12.28 14.24 12.54
CA LEU A 15 -11.58 13.26 11.71
C LEU A 15 -11.07 13.86 10.40
N LEU A 16 -11.82 14.79 9.83
CA LEU A 16 -11.48 15.44 8.56
C LEU A 16 -10.51 16.61 8.73
N ARG A 17 -10.26 17.08 9.97
CA ARG A 17 -9.28 18.13 10.24
C ARG A 17 -7.87 17.73 9.79
N GLY A 18 -7.24 18.59 9.01
CA GLY A 18 -5.88 18.34 8.50
C GLY A 18 -5.83 17.38 7.30
N THR A 19 -6.98 16.94 6.80
CA THR A 19 -7.09 16.20 5.53
C THR A 19 -7.48 17.14 4.39
N PRO A 20 -7.25 16.75 3.12
CA PRO A 20 -7.75 17.48 1.96
C PRO A 20 -9.29 17.61 1.91
N TYR A 21 -10.00 16.80 2.67
CA TYR A 21 -11.45 16.64 2.67
C TYR A 21 -12.18 17.42 3.77
N ARG A 22 -11.51 18.38 4.45
CA ARG A 22 -12.05 19.15 5.58
C ARG A 22 -13.31 19.96 5.27
N ASP A 23 -13.54 20.30 3.99
CA ASP A 23 -14.65 21.15 3.55
C ASP A 23 -15.83 20.34 2.96
N ILE A 24 -15.88 19.03 3.17
CA ILE A 24 -16.99 18.18 2.73
C ILE A 24 -18.29 18.63 3.43
N ARG A 25 -19.31 18.87 2.63
CA ARG A 25 -20.67 19.08 3.14
C ARG A 25 -21.29 17.73 3.47
N VAL A 26 -21.48 17.46 4.75
CA VAL A 26 -22.30 16.31 5.19
C VAL A 26 -23.75 16.63 4.87
N PRO A 27 -24.48 15.79 4.11
CA PRO A 27 -25.91 16.00 3.85
C PRO A 27 -26.69 16.10 5.16
N GLY A 28 -27.61 17.04 5.26
CA GLY A 28 -28.35 17.32 6.50
C GLY A 28 -29.41 16.29 6.91
N GLU A 29 -29.64 15.23 6.12
CA GLU A 29 -30.53 14.13 6.45
C GLU A 29 -29.70 12.94 6.97
N ALA A 30 -30.00 12.47 8.17
CA ALA A 30 -29.36 11.30 8.76
C ALA A 30 -29.64 10.05 7.90
N ALA A 31 -28.59 9.36 7.50
CA ALA A 31 -28.69 8.18 6.65
C ALA A 31 -29.47 7.05 7.33
N GLU A 32 -30.40 6.44 6.62
CA GLU A 32 -31.10 5.24 7.09
C GLU A 32 -30.13 4.05 7.22
N GLY A 33 -30.46 3.06 8.06
CA GLY A 33 -29.58 1.95 8.38
C GLY A 33 -29.07 1.14 7.17
N ALA A 34 -29.81 1.11 6.06
CA ALA A 34 -29.36 0.48 4.80
C ALA A 34 -28.31 1.32 4.08
N GLN A 35 -28.46 2.65 4.08
CA GLN A 35 -27.51 3.59 3.50
C GLN A 35 -26.20 3.60 4.30
N VAL A 36 -26.29 3.62 5.63
CA VAL A 36 -25.12 3.53 6.52
C VAL A 36 -24.33 2.26 6.23
N ARG A 37 -24.98 1.09 6.13
CA ARG A 37 -24.29 -0.17 5.80
C ARG A 37 -23.59 -0.11 4.44
N HIS A 38 -24.25 0.43 3.42
CA HIS A 38 -23.68 0.56 2.09
C HIS A 38 -22.49 1.51 2.09
N ALA A 39 -22.62 2.67 2.74
CA ALA A 39 -21.57 3.66 2.89
C ALA A 39 -20.32 3.08 3.59
N LEU A 40 -20.53 2.37 4.72
CA LEU A 40 -19.45 1.74 5.43
C LEU A 40 -18.78 0.63 4.61
N ASP A 41 -19.53 -0.18 3.88
CA ASP A 41 -18.95 -1.21 3.02
C ASP A 41 -18.11 -0.59 1.89
N LEU A 42 -18.59 0.48 1.27
CA LEU A 42 -17.83 1.22 0.25
C LEU A 42 -16.58 1.86 0.86
N ALA A 43 -16.71 2.57 1.98
CA ALA A 43 -15.61 3.21 2.70
C ALA A 43 -14.54 2.18 3.11
N ALA A 44 -14.96 1.05 3.69
CA ALA A 44 -14.05 -0.02 4.08
C ALA A 44 -13.34 -0.67 2.86
N ARG A 45 -14.01 -0.80 1.71
CA ARG A 45 -13.39 -1.30 0.47
C ARG A 45 -12.42 -0.32 -0.15
N VAL A 46 -12.69 0.97 -0.06
CA VAL A 46 -11.76 2.04 -0.45
C VAL A 46 -10.53 1.98 0.45
N GLY A 47 -10.70 1.98 1.77
CA GLY A 47 -9.61 1.89 2.73
C GLY A 47 -8.77 0.63 2.58
N GLU A 48 -9.40 -0.55 2.40
CA GLU A 48 -8.71 -1.82 2.09
C GLU A 48 -7.82 -1.67 0.84
N LEU A 49 -8.36 -1.08 -0.24
CA LEU A 49 -7.60 -0.93 -1.48
C LEU A 49 -6.44 0.03 -1.32
N MET A 50 -6.62 1.13 -0.60
CA MET A 50 -5.55 2.10 -0.29
C MET A 50 -4.43 1.46 0.53
N LEU A 51 -4.76 0.73 1.61
CA LEU A 51 -3.77 -0.01 2.41
C LEU A 51 -3.02 -1.04 1.56
N ARG A 52 -3.72 -1.77 0.71
CA ARG A 52 -3.10 -2.72 -0.24
C ARG A 52 -2.17 -2.05 -1.24
N CYS A 53 -2.41 -0.79 -1.60
CA CYS A 53 -1.56 0.01 -2.48
C CYS A 53 -0.42 0.72 -1.74
N GLY A 54 -0.32 0.59 -0.41
CA GLY A 54 0.76 1.16 0.39
C GLY A 54 0.50 2.59 0.87
N ALA A 55 -0.77 2.99 0.97
CA ALA A 55 -1.13 4.28 1.58
C ALA A 55 -0.82 4.29 3.09
N GLY A 56 -0.43 5.44 3.60
CA GLY A 56 -0.25 5.64 5.04
C GLY A 56 -1.58 5.70 5.79
N ALA A 57 -1.59 5.28 7.07
CA ALA A 57 -2.79 5.23 7.90
C ALA A 57 -3.57 6.57 7.94
N PRO A 58 -2.95 7.75 8.09
CA PRO A 58 -3.68 9.02 8.10
C PRO A 58 -4.45 9.29 6.79
N GLN A 59 -3.87 8.95 5.64
CA GLN A 59 -4.53 9.09 4.35
C GLN A 59 -5.75 8.16 4.24
N VAL A 60 -5.61 6.92 4.73
CA VAL A 60 -6.71 5.94 4.71
C VAL A 60 -7.84 6.41 5.60
N VAL A 61 -7.57 6.85 6.82
CA VAL A 61 -8.59 7.37 7.75
C VAL A 61 -9.35 8.54 7.11
N GLY A 62 -8.64 9.54 6.57
CA GLY A 62 -9.25 10.69 5.90
C GLY A 62 -10.14 10.28 4.70
N SER A 63 -9.68 9.35 3.87
CA SER A 63 -10.44 8.90 2.71
C SER A 63 -11.67 8.07 3.10
N VAL A 64 -11.55 7.19 4.11
CA VAL A 64 -12.67 6.42 4.66
C VAL A 64 -13.72 7.35 5.25
N ALA A 65 -13.29 8.35 6.03
CA ALA A 65 -14.18 9.35 6.60
C ALA A 65 -14.88 10.18 5.51
N ALA A 66 -14.15 10.59 4.47
CA ALA A 66 -14.70 11.35 3.34
C ALA A 66 -15.80 10.56 2.60
N VAL A 67 -15.58 9.27 2.33
CA VAL A 67 -16.57 8.40 1.69
C VAL A 67 -17.81 8.21 2.58
N ALA A 68 -17.63 8.05 3.88
CA ALA A 68 -18.75 7.93 4.82
C ALA A 68 -19.55 9.25 4.92
N ALA A 69 -18.83 10.39 5.01
CA ALA A 69 -19.46 11.71 5.07
C ALA A 69 -20.28 12.04 3.81
N SER A 70 -19.79 11.70 2.61
CA SER A 70 -20.52 11.91 1.35
C SER A 70 -21.84 11.16 1.28
N ALA A 71 -21.98 10.08 2.08
CA ALA A 71 -23.21 9.31 2.19
C ALA A 71 -24.10 9.70 3.41
N GLY A 72 -23.77 10.80 4.12
CA GLY A 72 -24.56 11.29 5.26
C GLY A 72 -24.30 10.57 6.57
N VAL A 73 -23.14 9.96 6.74
CA VAL A 73 -22.74 9.36 8.02
C VAL A 73 -22.00 10.41 8.85
N ASP A 74 -22.58 10.78 9.99
CA ASP A 74 -22.06 11.87 10.84
C ASP A 74 -20.98 11.46 11.82
N VAL A 75 -20.98 10.20 12.24
CA VAL A 75 -20.03 9.67 13.23
C VAL A 75 -19.48 8.35 12.76
N ILE A 76 -18.16 8.28 12.68
CA ILE A 76 -17.43 7.09 12.26
C ILE A 76 -16.19 6.89 13.14
N GLU A 77 -15.92 5.64 13.47
CA GLU A 77 -14.68 5.21 14.09
C GLU A 77 -13.88 4.37 13.10
N VAL A 78 -12.60 4.66 12.96
CA VAL A 78 -11.70 3.94 12.06
C VAL A 78 -10.48 3.50 12.84
N ASP A 79 -10.28 2.20 12.96
CA ASP A 79 -9.10 1.60 13.55
C ASP A 79 -8.31 0.83 12.50
N ILE A 80 -6.99 1.06 12.47
CA ILE A 80 -6.07 0.47 11.49
C ILE A 80 -4.96 -0.25 12.24
N THR A 81 -4.86 -1.55 12.00
CA THR A 81 -3.72 -2.36 12.41
C THR A 81 -2.82 -2.69 11.23
N LEU A 82 -1.73 -3.41 11.45
CA LEU A 82 -0.82 -3.85 10.39
C LEU A 82 -1.52 -4.66 9.28
N GLN A 83 -2.61 -5.37 9.61
CA GLN A 83 -3.27 -6.30 8.70
C GLN A 83 -4.79 -6.15 8.65
N SER A 84 -5.35 -5.17 9.34
CA SER A 84 -6.81 -4.99 9.34
C SER A 84 -7.21 -3.52 9.38
N LEU A 85 -8.37 -3.27 8.82
CA LEU A 85 -9.12 -2.03 8.88
C LEU A 85 -10.48 -2.33 9.50
N LEU A 86 -10.77 -1.72 10.63
CA LEU A 86 -12.06 -1.74 11.27
C LEU A 86 -12.73 -0.38 11.04
N VAL A 87 -13.97 -0.41 10.58
CA VAL A 87 -14.77 0.81 10.38
C VAL A 87 -16.11 0.59 11.08
N GLN A 88 -16.45 1.50 11.97
CA GLN A 88 -17.71 1.45 12.73
C GLN A 88 -18.45 2.78 12.59
N ALA A 89 -19.76 2.72 12.42
CA ALA A 89 -20.63 3.89 12.50
C ALA A 89 -21.97 3.53 13.14
N SER A 90 -22.62 4.51 13.72
CA SER A 90 -23.96 4.36 14.26
C SER A 90 -24.98 4.92 13.28
N SER A 91 -26.09 4.18 13.07
CA SER A 91 -27.23 4.70 12.32
C SER A 91 -28.04 5.67 13.19
N SER A 92 -28.93 6.45 12.56
CA SER A 92 -29.88 7.34 13.24
C SER A 92 -30.75 6.61 14.30
N SER A 93 -30.93 5.30 14.15
CA SER A 93 -31.62 4.44 15.13
C SER A 93 -30.73 4.00 16.31
N GLY A 94 -29.48 4.49 16.42
CA GLY A 94 -28.52 4.13 17.46
C GLY A 94 -27.92 2.72 17.33
N ARG A 95 -28.19 1.99 16.22
CA ARG A 95 -27.59 0.67 16.00
C ARG A 95 -26.20 0.80 15.41
N PRO A 96 -25.16 0.23 16.06
CA PRO A 96 -23.82 0.24 15.50
C PRO A 96 -23.72 -0.71 14.30
N HIS A 97 -23.06 -0.26 13.26
CA HIS A 97 -22.66 -1.08 12.11
C HIS A 97 -21.14 -1.12 12.05
N THR A 98 -20.58 -2.31 12.06
CA THR A 98 -19.14 -2.52 12.05
C THR A 98 -18.73 -3.35 10.83
N VAL A 99 -17.70 -2.90 10.13
CA VAL A 99 -17.10 -3.59 8.98
C VAL A 99 -15.64 -3.82 9.25
N LEU A 100 -15.19 -5.08 9.23
CA LEU A 100 -13.79 -5.47 9.33
C LEU A 100 -13.28 -5.92 7.95
N ARG A 101 -12.13 -5.39 7.55
CA ARG A 101 -11.40 -5.81 6.35
C ARG A 101 -9.99 -6.25 6.71
N VAL A 102 -9.58 -7.42 6.20
CA VAL A 102 -8.23 -7.96 6.43
C VAL A 102 -7.37 -7.71 5.19
N VAL A 103 -6.24 -7.04 5.40
CA VAL A 103 -5.25 -6.71 4.36
C VAL A 103 -4.09 -7.69 4.49
N ARG A 104 -4.10 -8.76 3.72
CA ARG A 104 -3.08 -9.82 3.81
C ARG A 104 -1.79 -9.51 3.07
N ARG A 105 -1.83 -8.64 2.07
CA ARG A 105 -0.67 -8.29 1.23
C ARG A 105 -0.72 -6.82 0.86
N THR A 106 0.36 -6.12 1.13
CA THR A 106 0.57 -4.74 0.71
C THR A 106 1.54 -4.71 -0.46
N ARG A 107 1.26 -3.90 -1.46
CA ARG A 107 2.15 -3.66 -2.60
C ARG A 107 2.06 -2.20 -3.00
N HIS A 108 3.17 -1.54 -3.18
CA HIS A 108 3.21 -0.17 -3.65
C HIS A 108 2.71 -0.07 -5.10
N ASP A 109 1.50 0.48 -5.27
CA ASP A 109 0.87 0.72 -6.58
C ASP A 109 0.31 2.14 -6.59
N TYR A 110 1.20 3.10 -6.79
CA TYR A 110 0.86 4.53 -6.72
C TYR A 110 -0.11 4.97 -7.83
N ALA A 111 -0.09 4.32 -9.00
CA ALA A 111 -1.03 4.64 -10.08
C ALA A 111 -2.47 4.26 -9.67
N ARG A 112 -2.64 3.11 -9.03
CA ARG A 112 -3.93 2.68 -8.50
C ARG A 112 -4.34 3.52 -7.30
N LEU A 113 -3.40 3.90 -6.44
CA LEU A 113 -3.64 4.78 -5.31
C LEU A 113 -4.16 6.15 -5.78
N ALA A 114 -3.54 6.74 -6.81
CA ALA A 114 -4.00 8.00 -7.40
C ALA A 114 -5.44 7.89 -7.94
N ALA A 115 -5.77 6.80 -8.66
CA ALA A 115 -7.13 6.58 -9.16
C ALA A 115 -8.16 6.42 -8.02
N VAL A 116 -7.75 5.87 -6.86
CA VAL A 116 -8.63 5.79 -5.68
C VAL A 116 -8.82 7.17 -5.06
N HIS A 117 -7.79 8.01 -5.01
CA HIS A 117 -7.92 9.40 -4.53
C HIS A 117 -8.87 10.21 -5.42
N GLU A 118 -8.73 10.14 -6.74
CA GLU A 118 -9.66 10.78 -7.68
C GLU A 118 -11.12 10.32 -7.46
N LEU A 119 -11.32 9.04 -7.16
CA LEU A 119 -12.63 8.51 -6.82
C LEU A 119 -13.18 9.12 -5.53
N VAL A 120 -12.35 9.22 -4.48
CA VAL A 120 -12.75 9.79 -3.18
C VAL A 120 -13.03 11.29 -3.32
N GLU A 121 -12.21 12.03 -4.05
CA GLU A 121 -12.45 13.45 -4.35
C GLU A 121 -13.77 13.63 -5.07
N GLY A 122 -14.03 12.84 -6.11
CA GLY A 122 -15.30 12.90 -6.85
C GLY A 122 -16.54 12.58 -6.00
N LEU A 123 -16.40 11.68 -5.01
CA LEU A 123 -17.46 11.44 -4.02
C LEU A 123 -17.64 12.62 -3.07
N ALA A 124 -16.54 13.20 -2.59
CA ALA A 124 -16.51 14.31 -1.66
C ALA A 124 -17.15 15.57 -2.29
N ASP A 125 -16.87 15.84 -3.56
CA ASP A 125 -17.39 16.96 -4.33
C ASP A 125 -18.81 16.71 -4.86
N GLY A 126 -19.36 15.50 -4.67
CA GLY A 126 -20.68 15.14 -5.18
C GLY A 126 -20.76 14.95 -6.70
N THR A 127 -19.61 14.90 -7.40
CA THR A 127 -19.55 14.66 -8.86
C THR A 127 -19.74 13.19 -9.22
N ILE A 128 -19.55 12.30 -8.26
CA ILE A 128 -19.73 10.86 -8.39
C ILE A 128 -20.75 10.39 -7.35
N ASP A 129 -21.78 9.67 -7.82
CA ASP A 129 -22.75 9.03 -6.92
C ASP A 129 -22.19 7.72 -6.35
N SER A 130 -22.70 7.30 -5.18
CA SER A 130 -22.25 6.09 -4.47
C SER A 130 -22.37 4.81 -5.31
N ARG A 131 -23.38 4.71 -6.18
CA ARG A 131 -23.57 3.57 -7.09
C ARG A 131 -22.49 3.53 -8.18
N ASP A 132 -22.15 4.71 -8.72
CA ASP A 132 -21.08 4.86 -9.70
C ASP A 132 -19.71 4.62 -9.09
N ALA A 133 -19.53 5.02 -7.83
CA ALA A 133 -18.32 4.76 -7.08
C ALA A 133 -18.02 3.27 -6.94
N ASP A 134 -19.03 2.45 -6.66
CA ASP A 134 -18.91 1.00 -6.62
C ASP A 134 -18.42 0.39 -7.95
N ARG A 135 -18.93 0.90 -9.07
CA ARG A 135 -18.52 0.47 -10.40
C ARG A 135 -17.05 0.86 -10.66
N ARG A 136 -16.71 2.13 -10.43
CA ARG A 136 -15.35 2.66 -10.62
C ARG A 136 -14.34 1.96 -9.72
N LEU A 137 -14.68 1.68 -8.46
CA LEU A 137 -13.80 0.95 -7.55
C LEU A 137 -13.51 -0.47 -8.05
N ARG A 138 -14.51 -1.15 -8.64
CA ARG A 138 -14.30 -2.46 -9.28
C ARG A 138 -13.41 -2.37 -10.52
N GLU A 139 -13.55 -1.32 -11.32
CA GLU A 139 -12.70 -1.06 -12.49
C GLU A 139 -11.26 -0.79 -12.07
N ILE A 140 -11.03 0.07 -11.08
CA ILE A 140 -9.71 0.33 -10.52
C ILE A 140 -9.05 -0.96 -10.01
N LYS A 141 -9.79 -1.83 -9.32
CA LYS A 141 -9.28 -3.14 -8.86
C LYS A 141 -8.87 -4.05 -10.02
N ARG A 142 -9.56 -3.99 -11.16
CA ARG A 142 -9.32 -4.84 -12.34
C ARG A 142 -8.29 -4.27 -13.30
N THR A 143 -7.98 -2.97 -13.21
CA THR A 143 -7.01 -2.32 -14.09
C THR A 143 -5.65 -3.02 -13.99
N PRO A 144 -5.08 -3.50 -15.10
CA PRO A 144 -3.77 -4.12 -15.11
C PRO A 144 -2.71 -3.10 -14.73
N ARG A 145 -1.56 -3.59 -14.23
CA ARG A 145 -0.45 -2.74 -13.87
C ARG A 145 0.05 -1.96 -15.08
N ARG A 146 0.34 -0.67 -14.87
CA ARG A 146 0.82 0.23 -15.91
C ARG A 146 2.19 -0.16 -16.45
N PHE A 147 3.05 -0.75 -15.61
CA PHE A 147 4.39 -1.18 -15.99
C PHE A 147 4.51 -2.70 -15.95
N SER A 148 5.15 -3.25 -16.97
CA SER A 148 5.47 -4.68 -17.01
C SER A 148 6.47 -5.00 -15.89
N VAL A 149 6.40 -6.22 -15.39
CA VAL A 149 7.34 -6.68 -14.34
C VAL A 149 8.78 -6.63 -14.85
N LEU A 150 9.00 -6.87 -16.15
CA LEU A 150 10.32 -6.78 -16.78
C LEU A 150 10.84 -5.34 -16.72
N ALA A 151 10.03 -4.35 -17.10
CA ALA A 151 10.42 -2.95 -17.05
C ALA A 151 10.82 -2.50 -15.64
N VAL A 152 10.05 -2.91 -14.63
CA VAL A 152 10.37 -2.61 -13.22
C VAL A 152 11.67 -3.30 -12.80
N SER A 153 11.89 -4.57 -13.19
CA SER A 153 13.12 -5.31 -12.86
C SER A 153 14.35 -4.66 -13.48
N VAL A 154 14.28 -4.26 -14.75
CA VAL A 154 15.37 -3.58 -15.43
C VAL A 154 15.65 -2.21 -14.80
N ALA A 155 14.61 -1.43 -14.50
CA ALA A 155 14.77 -0.14 -13.84
C ALA A 155 15.43 -0.29 -12.46
N SER A 156 15.03 -1.31 -11.67
CA SER A 156 15.64 -1.60 -10.37
C SER A 156 17.10 -2.01 -10.50
N ALA A 157 17.45 -2.81 -11.50
CA ALA A 157 18.82 -3.23 -11.76
C ALA A 157 19.70 -2.05 -12.17
N VAL A 158 19.21 -1.17 -13.05
CA VAL A 158 19.92 0.05 -13.45
C VAL A 158 20.11 0.98 -12.24
N LEU A 159 19.09 1.17 -11.43
CA LEU A 159 19.18 2.00 -10.22
C LEU A 159 20.24 1.44 -9.25
N ALA A 160 20.18 0.16 -8.92
CA ALA A 160 21.14 -0.47 -8.00
C ALA A 160 22.58 -0.37 -8.53
N SER A 161 22.78 -0.66 -9.82
CA SER A 161 24.08 -0.53 -10.47
C SER A 161 24.61 0.91 -10.46
N SER A 162 23.73 1.90 -10.70
CA SER A 162 24.11 3.32 -10.66
C SER A 162 24.52 3.75 -9.25
N VAL A 163 23.81 3.28 -8.23
CA VAL A 163 24.17 3.53 -6.83
C VAL A 163 25.52 2.89 -6.49
N ALA A 164 25.75 1.64 -6.89
CA ALA A 164 27.03 0.96 -6.67
C ALA A 164 28.20 1.75 -7.27
N VAL A 165 28.08 2.22 -8.53
CA VAL A 165 29.10 3.06 -9.18
C VAL A 165 29.29 4.39 -8.43
N MET A 166 28.22 5.02 -7.97
CA MET A 166 28.29 6.29 -7.25
C MET A 166 29.05 6.18 -5.93
N ILE A 167 28.98 5.01 -5.26
CA ILE A 167 29.74 4.75 -4.03
C ILE A 167 31.14 4.18 -4.30
N GLY A 168 31.56 4.01 -5.55
CA GLY A 168 32.93 3.67 -5.93
C GLY A 168 33.16 2.25 -6.43
N ALA A 169 32.08 1.49 -6.74
CA ALA A 169 32.22 0.16 -7.31
C ALA A 169 32.87 0.20 -8.71
N SER A 170 33.63 -0.83 -9.02
CA SER A 170 34.21 -0.99 -10.37
C SER A 170 33.11 -1.27 -11.42
N ALA A 171 33.42 -1.03 -12.69
CA ALA A 171 32.49 -1.34 -13.79
C ALA A 171 32.12 -2.84 -13.81
N ALA A 172 33.06 -3.71 -13.44
CA ALA A 172 32.81 -5.15 -13.34
C ALA A 172 31.80 -5.46 -12.22
N ALA A 173 31.97 -4.84 -11.05
CA ALA A 173 31.01 -4.97 -9.92
C ALA A 173 29.62 -4.45 -10.30
N ALA A 174 29.52 -3.34 -11.02
CA ALA A 174 28.26 -2.80 -11.51
C ALA A 174 27.51 -3.79 -12.41
N VAL A 175 28.20 -4.50 -13.31
CA VAL A 175 27.60 -5.54 -14.16
C VAL A 175 27.11 -6.74 -13.30
N VAL A 176 27.91 -7.17 -12.33
CA VAL A 176 27.52 -8.24 -11.41
C VAL A 176 26.30 -7.84 -10.60
N THR A 177 26.23 -6.60 -10.11
CA THR A 177 25.06 -6.06 -9.41
C THR A 177 23.78 -6.18 -10.24
N VAL A 178 23.85 -5.85 -11.54
CA VAL A 178 22.70 -6.05 -12.44
C VAL A 178 22.24 -7.50 -12.46
N ALA A 179 23.18 -8.45 -12.61
CA ALA A 179 22.84 -9.88 -12.64
C ALA A 179 22.23 -10.36 -11.32
N VAL A 180 22.79 -9.94 -10.19
CA VAL A 180 22.29 -10.27 -8.85
C VAL A 180 20.86 -9.74 -8.65
N VAL A 181 20.60 -8.47 -8.99
CA VAL A 181 19.26 -7.87 -8.86
C VAL A 181 18.24 -8.57 -9.74
N LEU A 182 18.60 -8.95 -10.96
CA LEU A 182 17.72 -9.72 -11.85
C LEU A 182 17.43 -11.11 -11.30
N ALA A 183 18.44 -11.79 -10.73
CA ALA A 183 18.27 -13.10 -10.09
C ALA A 183 17.35 -13.01 -8.85
N VAL A 184 17.58 -12.05 -7.96
CA VAL A 184 16.72 -11.79 -6.79
C VAL A 184 15.29 -11.48 -7.22
N THR A 185 15.11 -10.70 -8.29
CA THR A 185 13.76 -10.43 -8.84
C THR A 185 13.10 -11.71 -9.37
N GLY A 186 13.88 -12.61 -9.95
CA GLY A 186 13.40 -13.95 -10.38
C GLY A 186 12.94 -14.80 -9.18
N VAL A 187 13.75 -14.84 -8.12
CA VAL A 187 13.43 -15.54 -6.87
C VAL A 187 12.16 -14.97 -6.23
N ASN A 188 12.02 -13.64 -6.18
CA ASN A 188 10.81 -12.98 -5.70
C ASN A 188 9.54 -13.39 -6.46
N ARG A 189 9.65 -13.67 -7.75
CA ARG A 189 8.52 -14.17 -8.54
C ARG A 189 8.09 -15.57 -8.14
N VAL A 190 9.05 -16.43 -7.87
CA VAL A 190 8.79 -17.80 -7.38
C VAL A 190 8.11 -17.72 -6.02
N HIS A 191 8.64 -16.91 -5.10
CA HIS A 191 8.06 -16.74 -3.76
C HIS A 191 6.68 -16.07 -3.78
N ALA A 192 6.36 -15.25 -4.78
CA ALA A 192 5.05 -14.60 -4.87
C ALA A 192 3.88 -15.60 -4.95
N GLY A 193 4.14 -16.86 -5.29
CA GLY A 193 3.17 -17.95 -5.27
C GLY A 193 2.95 -18.59 -3.89
N PHE A 194 3.86 -18.37 -2.94
CA PHE A 194 3.78 -18.91 -1.59
C PHE A 194 3.33 -17.81 -0.62
N ASP A 195 2.45 -18.12 0.32
CA ASP A 195 1.99 -17.20 1.37
C ASP A 195 3.03 -17.08 2.50
N LEU A 196 4.28 -16.77 2.14
CA LEU A 196 5.35 -16.58 3.11
C LEU A 196 5.25 -15.20 3.76
N PRO A 197 5.43 -15.09 5.09
CA PRO A 197 5.60 -13.79 5.74
C PRO A 197 6.77 -13.01 5.11
N GLU A 198 6.63 -11.69 5.03
CA GLU A 198 7.57 -10.78 4.35
C GLU A 198 9.01 -10.91 4.89
N PHE A 199 9.15 -11.17 6.19
CA PHE A 199 10.43 -11.43 6.83
C PHE A 199 11.23 -12.57 6.17
N TYR A 200 10.58 -13.70 5.93
CA TYR A 200 11.25 -14.87 5.30
C TYR A 200 11.61 -14.58 3.84
N GLY A 201 10.74 -13.84 3.12
CA GLY A 201 11.04 -13.40 1.77
C GLY A 201 12.29 -12.53 1.71
N ASN A 202 12.42 -11.56 2.62
CA ASN A 202 13.58 -10.69 2.72
C ASN A 202 14.84 -11.46 3.12
N ALA A 203 14.76 -12.41 4.08
CA ALA A 203 15.88 -13.23 4.49
C ALA A 203 16.41 -14.13 3.33
N ILE A 204 15.52 -14.73 2.55
CA ILE A 204 15.88 -15.52 1.38
C ILE A 204 16.53 -14.65 0.30
N ASN A 205 16.00 -13.45 0.05
CA ASN A 205 16.56 -12.53 -0.91
C ASN A 205 17.98 -12.07 -0.52
N ALA A 206 18.20 -11.76 0.75
CA ALA A 206 19.52 -11.40 1.27
C ALA A 206 20.50 -12.57 1.14
N LEU A 207 20.08 -13.78 1.50
CA LEU A 207 20.91 -14.99 1.34
C LEU A 207 21.28 -15.22 -0.14
N VAL A 208 20.30 -15.14 -1.05
CA VAL A 208 20.55 -15.33 -2.49
C VAL A 208 21.49 -14.26 -3.02
N ALA A 209 21.28 -12.98 -2.66
CA ALA A 209 22.17 -11.90 -3.07
C ALA A 209 23.61 -12.13 -2.60
N THR A 210 23.79 -12.47 -1.31
CA THR A 210 25.12 -12.72 -0.73
C THR A 210 25.83 -13.92 -1.37
N VAL A 211 25.10 -15.03 -1.59
CA VAL A 211 25.68 -16.23 -2.22
C VAL A 211 26.08 -15.94 -3.67
N LEU A 212 25.24 -15.25 -4.43
CA LEU A 212 25.55 -14.89 -5.82
C LEU A 212 26.73 -13.92 -5.92
N ALA A 213 26.80 -12.92 -5.04
CA ALA A 213 27.93 -11.99 -4.98
C ALA A 213 29.23 -12.71 -4.60
N GLY A 214 29.19 -13.61 -3.59
CA GLY A 214 30.34 -14.43 -3.19
C GLY A 214 30.82 -15.36 -4.32
N LEU A 215 29.89 -15.98 -5.04
CA LEU A 215 30.22 -16.83 -6.18
C LEU A 215 30.84 -16.01 -7.33
N ALA A 216 30.29 -14.82 -7.64
CA ALA A 216 30.85 -13.95 -8.65
C ALA A 216 32.24 -13.48 -8.28
N TYR A 217 32.49 -13.13 -7.02
CA TYR A 217 33.81 -12.78 -6.51
C TYR A 217 34.80 -13.94 -6.62
N ALA A 218 34.41 -15.16 -6.20
CA ALA A 218 35.25 -16.35 -6.29
C ALA A 218 35.63 -16.70 -7.75
N VAL A 219 34.66 -16.60 -8.67
CA VAL A 219 34.92 -16.82 -10.11
C VAL A 219 35.85 -15.74 -10.66
N ALA A 220 35.67 -14.49 -10.28
CA ALA A 220 36.49 -13.39 -10.71
C ALA A 220 37.94 -13.52 -10.24
N THR A 221 38.17 -13.92 -8.99
CA THR A 221 39.52 -14.15 -8.44
C THR A 221 40.23 -15.32 -9.14
N LEU A 222 39.52 -16.39 -9.47
CA LEU A 222 40.05 -17.52 -10.22
C LEU A 222 40.40 -17.15 -11.67
N ALA A 223 39.66 -16.24 -12.26
CA ALA A 223 39.86 -15.76 -13.63
C ALA A 223 40.90 -14.62 -13.74
N GLY A 224 41.51 -14.19 -12.62
CA GLY A 224 42.48 -13.07 -12.61
C GLY A 224 41.84 -11.73 -12.95
N SER A 225 40.58 -11.54 -12.66
CA SER A 225 39.74 -10.39 -13.00
C SER A 225 39.93 -9.22 -12.03
N PRO A 226 39.61 -7.96 -12.41
CA PRO A 226 39.84 -6.75 -11.61
C PRO A 226 38.81 -6.55 -10.45
N LEU A 227 38.04 -7.54 -10.04
CA LEU A 227 37.17 -7.43 -8.87
C LEU A 227 38.02 -7.46 -7.60
N GLY A 228 38.02 -6.35 -6.85
CA GLY A 228 38.69 -6.22 -5.56
C GLY A 228 37.82 -6.68 -4.39
N GLU A 229 38.43 -6.87 -3.22
CA GLU A 229 37.67 -7.21 -1.98
C GLU A 229 36.61 -6.16 -1.65
N GLN A 230 36.84 -4.89 -1.99
CA GLN A 230 35.89 -3.80 -1.78
C GLN A 230 34.64 -3.93 -2.67
N ASP A 231 34.79 -4.48 -3.88
CA ASP A 231 33.68 -4.66 -4.82
C ASP A 231 32.62 -5.64 -4.29
N PHE A 232 33.03 -6.64 -3.51
CA PHE A 232 32.09 -7.58 -2.86
C PHE A 232 31.08 -6.85 -1.97
N ALA A 233 31.55 -5.87 -1.16
CA ALA A 233 30.69 -5.09 -0.28
C ALA A 233 29.67 -4.19 -1.04
N PHE A 234 29.99 -3.81 -2.28
CA PHE A 234 29.10 -3.00 -3.12
C PHE A 234 28.06 -3.80 -3.90
N ILE A 235 28.23 -5.12 -4.03
CA ILE A 235 27.32 -6.01 -4.75
C ILE A 235 26.21 -6.54 -3.83
N VAL A 236 26.50 -6.72 -2.53
CA VAL A 236 25.56 -7.22 -1.50
C VAL A 236 24.69 -6.11 -0.96
#